data_c9685264ce8411cb563061784ebac1ab
#
_entry.id   c9685264ce8411cb563061784ebac1ab
#
_cell.length_a   1.000
_cell.length_b   1.000
_cell.length_c   1.000
_cell.angle_alpha   90.00
_cell.angle_beta   90.00
_cell.angle_gamma   90.00
#
_symmetry.space_group_name_H-M   'P 1'
#
loop_
_entity.id
_entity.type
_entity.pdbx_description
1 polymer ?
#
loop_
_entity_poly.entity_id
_entity_poly.type
_entity_poly.pdbx_seq_one_letter_code
_entity_poly.pdbx_strand_id
1 'polypeptide(L)'
;MSVTRWEDDATLWHGPDYGSEALRYHPDVKSAAVAGRIITCVEIVDWSGTGTKDMLISAWDACYDGRVFLRRQIGTNPDGTPILGKEELVESVRGYVTAVKDGDIFHLVSASRLRKQIYVFPNIGKKGAPEFGDPVRLDLDADWVKGNEYLHTARFHDIDGDGVAELIVGSDYWNDYWPNGLEWNDEGYRGYDDAGRWLGGPLRGFLYAFKNNGTLAAPVLEKGHALIAGETPLEVYGQLAPAFGQFGTGQQHIIAGEFWNILHIARQRGDGTVEPASLIHSIDDKVLELEHCIHLPCVVDWDGDGREDILYGAEDGYISFLKNVGTGEDGLPRF
;
A
#
# COMPACT_ATOMS: atom_id res chain seq x y z
N MET A 1 26.97 11.85 -4.73
CA MET A 1 25.62 12.13 -4.18
C MET A 1 25.76 12.34 -2.70
N SER A 2 25.28 13.47 -2.18
CA SER A 2 25.21 13.67 -0.75
C SER A 2 24.01 12.88 -0.20
N VAL A 3 24.16 12.31 0.97
CA VAL A 3 23.08 11.62 1.68
C VAL A 3 22.71 12.49 2.86
N THR A 4 21.47 12.94 2.89
CA THR A 4 20.95 13.71 4.02
C THR A 4 20.48 12.74 5.10
N ARG A 5 20.91 12.93 6.32
CA ARG A 5 20.40 12.19 7.46
C ARG A 5 19.35 13.01 8.18
N TRP A 6 18.40 12.33 8.76
CA TRP A 6 17.43 12.95 9.64
C TRP A 6 18.12 13.44 10.91
N GLU A 7 17.93 14.71 11.29
CA GLU A 7 18.64 15.31 12.46
C GLU A 7 18.28 14.62 13.77
N ASP A 8 17.05 14.13 13.90
CA ASP A 8 16.55 13.50 15.13
C ASP A 8 16.86 12.01 15.23
N ASP A 9 17.35 11.39 14.15
CA ASP A 9 17.71 9.97 14.13
C ASP A 9 18.82 9.69 13.12
N ALA A 10 20.05 9.68 13.63
CA ALA A 10 21.25 9.46 12.84
C ALA A 10 21.31 8.08 12.15
N THR A 11 20.37 7.18 12.44
CA THR A 11 20.28 5.85 11.82
C THR A 11 19.42 5.83 10.56
N LEU A 12 18.62 6.88 10.32
CA LEU A 12 17.74 6.93 9.15
C LEU A 12 18.51 7.42 7.91
N TRP A 13 18.41 6.66 6.86
CA TRP A 13 18.87 7.05 5.54
C TRP A 13 17.74 7.71 4.76
N HIS A 14 18.02 8.82 4.11
CA HIS A 14 17.00 9.63 3.43
C HIS A 14 17.13 9.63 1.92
N GLY A 15 17.96 8.80 1.36
CA GLY A 15 18.19 8.80 -0.08
C GLY A 15 19.04 9.98 -0.57
N PRO A 16 19.01 10.29 -1.88
CA PRO A 16 19.70 11.43 -2.46
C PRO A 16 19.20 12.75 -1.85
N ASP A 17 20.11 13.68 -1.64
CA ASP A 17 19.75 15.03 -1.18
C ASP A 17 19.15 15.83 -2.34
N TYR A 18 17.84 15.90 -2.39
CA TYR A 18 17.09 16.79 -3.30
C TYR A 18 16.82 18.16 -2.66
N GLY A 19 17.40 18.42 -1.48
CA GLY A 19 17.09 19.58 -0.65
C GLY A 19 15.92 19.29 0.30
N SER A 20 16.11 19.63 1.58
CA SER A 20 15.17 19.29 2.65
C SER A 20 13.73 19.80 2.43
N GLU A 21 13.56 20.86 1.68
CA GLU A 21 12.23 21.41 1.38
C GLU A 21 11.52 20.63 0.27
N ALA A 22 12.24 20.17 -0.75
CA ALA A 22 11.67 19.38 -1.85
C ALA A 22 11.08 18.05 -1.37
N LEU A 23 11.68 17.44 -0.34
CA LEU A 23 11.21 16.19 0.24
C LEU A 23 10.14 16.36 1.33
N ARG A 24 9.81 17.59 1.72
CA ARG A 24 8.83 17.87 2.78
C ARG A 24 7.43 18.13 2.27
N TYR A 25 7.29 18.43 1.00
CA TYR A 25 6.05 18.94 0.46
C TYR A 25 5.90 18.62 -1.02
N HIS A 26 4.82 17.94 -1.36
CA HIS A 26 4.37 17.80 -2.74
C HIS A 26 3.26 18.81 -3.00
N PRO A 27 3.30 19.61 -4.09
CA PRO A 27 2.32 20.66 -4.33
C PRO A 27 0.88 20.15 -4.40
N ASP A 28 0.67 18.90 -4.84
CA ASP A 28 -0.66 18.30 -4.97
C ASP A 28 -1.16 17.66 -3.66
N VAL A 29 -0.28 17.50 -2.66
CA VAL A 29 -0.62 16.98 -1.33
C VAL A 29 -0.11 17.90 -0.24
N LYS A 30 -0.77 19.03 -0.10
CA LYS A 30 -0.36 20.20 0.69
C LYS A 30 0.03 19.97 2.16
N SER A 31 -0.13 18.78 2.71
CA SER A 31 0.08 18.56 4.14
C SER A 31 0.70 17.23 4.52
N ALA A 32 1.07 16.39 3.58
CA ALA A 32 1.41 15.01 3.86
C ALA A 32 2.85 14.58 3.49
N ALA A 33 3.70 15.49 3.07
CA ALA A 33 5.09 15.17 2.78
C ALA A 33 5.83 14.66 4.02
N VAL A 34 6.55 13.57 3.86
CA VAL A 34 7.33 12.93 4.91
C VAL A 34 8.80 13.08 4.57
N ALA A 35 9.41 14.09 5.14
CA ALA A 35 10.77 14.48 4.78
C ALA A 35 11.77 13.32 4.87
N GLY A 36 12.49 13.12 3.78
CA GLY A 36 13.63 12.23 3.70
C GLY A 36 13.33 10.74 3.82
N ARG A 37 12.08 10.31 3.69
CA ARG A 37 11.70 8.90 3.67
C ARG A 37 11.47 8.44 2.24
N ILE A 38 11.81 7.19 1.97
CA ILE A 38 11.59 6.55 0.69
C ILE A 38 10.59 5.40 0.87
N ILE A 39 9.81 5.12 -0.16
CA ILE A 39 8.74 4.12 -0.18
C ILE A 39 7.76 4.34 0.98
N THR A 40 6.83 5.22 0.77
CA THR A 40 5.85 5.63 1.78
C THR A 40 4.53 4.88 1.58
N CYS A 41 4.01 4.31 2.66
CA CYS A 41 2.65 3.76 2.73
C CYS A 41 1.78 4.69 3.57
N VAL A 42 0.57 4.93 3.10
CA VAL A 42 -0.41 5.79 3.78
C VAL A 42 -1.66 4.98 4.12
N GLU A 43 -2.22 5.26 5.29
CA GLU A 43 -3.50 4.72 5.73
C GLU A 43 -4.30 5.77 6.47
N ILE A 44 -5.60 5.84 6.23
CA ILE A 44 -6.50 6.81 6.88
C ILE A 44 -7.34 6.10 7.93
N VAL A 45 -7.32 6.66 9.14
CA VAL A 45 -8.03 6.13 10.31
C VAL A 45 -8.72 7.25 11.07
N ASP A 46 -9.78 6.91 11.80
CA ASP A 46 -10.39 7.79 12.80
C ASP A 46 -9.75 7.51 14.17
N TRP A 47 -8.54 8.05 14.38
CA TRP A 47 -7.78 7.81 15.61
C TRP A 47 -8.47 8.37 16.85
N SER A 48 -9.07 9.54 16.69
CA SER A 48 -9.74 10.24 17.78
C SER A 48 -11.17 9.76 18.03
N GLY A 49 -11.76 8.93 17.17
CA GLY A 49 -13.13 8.45 17.26
C GLY A 49 -14.19 9.51 16.98
N THR A 50 -13.81 10.63 16.36
CA THR A 50 -14.68 11.78 16.10
C THR A 50 -15.07 11.93 14.64
N GLY A 51 -14.73 10.96 13.80
CA GLY A 51 -14.98 10.97 12.36
C GLY A 51 -13.92 11.76 11.59
N THR A 52 -12.74 11.95 12.16
CA THR A 52 -11.61 12.62 11.51
C THR A 52 -10.87 11.68 10.55
N LYS A 53 -10.24 12.29 9.54
CA LYS A 53 -9.34 11.59 8.60
C LYS A 53 -7.89 11.77 9.08
N ASP A 54 -7.55 11.07 10.18
CA ASP A 54 -6.19 11.06 10.68
C ASP A 54 -5.34 10.15 9.80
N MET A 55 -4.08 10.53 9.54
CA MET A 55 -3.23 9.83 8.60
C MET A 55 -2.11 9.07 9.32
N LEU A 56 -2.05 7.77 9.12
CA LEU A 56 -0.90 6.95 9.46
C LEU A 56 0.04 6.91 8.25
N ILE A 57 1.32 7.14 8.50
CA ILE A 57 2.37 7.13 7.49
C ILE A 57 3.41 6.14 7.95
N SER A 58 3.68 5.14 7.13
CA SER A 58 4.81 4.24 7.32
C SER A 58 5.75 4.34 6.13
N ALA A 59 7.04 4.30 6.39
CA ALA A 59 8.04 4.46 5.36
C ALA A 59 9.20 3.50 5.58
N TRP A 60 9.78 3.06 4.46
CA TRP A 60 11.00 2.28 4.48
C TRP A 60 12.15 3.16 4.98
N ASP A 61 12.82 2.71 6.01
CA ASP A 61 14.04 3.33 6.51
C ASP A 61 15.27 2.44 6.24
N ALA A 62 16.44 2.91 6.66
CA ALA A 62 17.70 2.17 6.48
C ALA A 62 17.73 0.81 7.20
N CYS A 63 16.82 0.56 8.12
CA CYS A 63 16.70 -0.69 8.86
C CYS A 63 15.66 -1.64 8.25
N TYR A 64 14.96 -1.21 7.19
CA TYR A 64 13.88 -1.95 6.51
C TYR A 64 12.67 -2.29 7.39
N ASP A 65 12.62 -1.78 8.59
CA ASP A 65 11.50 -1.85 9.51
C ASP A 65 10.89 -0.45 9.62
N GLY A 66 10.08 -0.06 8.63
CA GLY A 66 9.50 1.27 8.55
C GLY A 66 8.89 1.73 9.87
N ARG A 67 9.19 2.96 10.25
CA ARG A 67 8.52 3.61 11.38
C ARG A 67 7.15 4.09 10.96
N VAL A 68 6.24 4.13 11.93
CA VAL A 68 4.86 4.57 11.73
C VAL A 68 4.63 5.89 12.45
N PHE A 69 4.11 6.86 11.72
CA PHE A 69 3.80 8.17 12.24
C PHE A 69 2.32 8.47 12.05
N LEU A 70 1.75 9.14 13.04
CA LEU A 70 0.39 9.65 13.01
C LEU A 70 0.40 11.15 12.76
N ARG A 71 -0.41 11.62 11.82
CA ARG A 71 -0.75 13.04 11.67
C ARG A 71 -2.26 13.21 11.86
N ARG A 72 -2.63 13.92 12.91
CA ARG A 72 -4.04 14.15 13.22
C ARG A 72 -4.62 15.22 12.33
N GLN A 73 -5.87 15.04 11.93
CA GLN A 73 -6.63 16.11 11.32
C GLN A 73 -6.92 17.18 12.37
N ILE A 74 -6.48 18.43 12.11
CA ILE A 74 -6.66 19.59 12.98
C ILE A 74 -7.60 20.64 12.39
N GLY A 75 -8.10 20.42 11.19
CA GLY A 75 -9.01 21.31 10.47
C GLY A 75 -9.30 20.77 9.08
N THR A 76 -10.00 21.60 8.30
CA THR A 76 -10.38 21.29 6.92
C THR A 76 -10.14 22.52 6.04
N ASN A 77 -9.55 22.31 4.88
CA ASN A 77 -9.37 23.34 3.86
C ASN A 77 -10.70 23.73 3.19
N PRO A 78 -10.78 24.87 2.50
CA PRO A 78 -11.98 25.25 1.76
C PRO A 78 -12.40 24.27 0.65
N ASP A 79 -11.47 23.48 0.13
CA ASP A 79 -11.71 22.44 -0.86
C ASP A 79 -12.15 21.09 -0.25
N GLY A 80 -12.37 21.04 1.06
CA GLY A 80 -12.80 19.85 1.79
C GLY A 80 -11.65 18.96 2.30
N THR A 81 -10.42 19.14 1.82
CA THR A 81 -9.28 18.31 2.22
C THR A 81 -8.86 18.56 3.67
N PRO A 82 -8.42 17.53 4.41
CA PRO A 82 -7.95 17.66 5.78
C PRO A 82 -6.70 18.54 5.91
N ILE A 83 -6.67 19.35 6.97
CA ILE A 83 -5.43 19.99 7.45
C ILE A 83 -4.83 19.06 8.51
N LEU A 84 -3.63 18.56 8.24
CA LEU A 84 -2.95 17.65 9.13
C LEU A 84 -1.99 18.37 10.07
N GLY A 85 -2.00 17.93 11.32
CA GLY A 85 -1.11 18.42 12.38
C GLY A 85 0.33 17.91 12.23
N LYS A 86 1.11 18.11 13.28
CA LYS A 86 2.49 17.60 13.38
C LYS A 86 2.48 16.08 13.43
N GLU A 87 3.59 15.52 13.01
CA GLU A 87 3.89 14.10 13.07
C GLU A 87 4.13 13.64 14.52
N GLU A 88 3.49 12.53 14.89
CA GLU A 88 3.61 11.87 16.18
C GLU A 88 4.08 10.43 15.94
N LEU A 89 5.17 9.98 16.56
CA LEU A 89 5.67 8.62 16.42
C LEU A 89 4.71 7.62 17.10
N VAL A 90 4.32 6.57 16.37
CA VAL A 90 3.59 5.41 16.93
C VAL A 90 4.62 4.35 17.31
N GLU A 91 5.15 4.41 18.52
CA GLU A 91 6.34 3.63 18.94
C GLU A 91 6.13 2.11 18.92
N SER A 92 4.90 1.64 19.16
CA SER A 92 4.59 0.20 19.26
C SER A 92 4.50 -0.53 17.92
N VAL A 93 4.44 0.20 16.80
CA VAL A 93 4.14 -0.37 15.47
C VAL A 93 5.30 -0.12 14.50
N ARG A 94 5.58 -1.11 13.66
CA ARG A 94 6.63 -1.07 12.63
C ARG A 94 6.12 -1.69 11.33
N GLY A 95 6.79 -1.40 10.21
CA GLY A 95 6.52 -1.96 8.88
C GLY A 95 5.53 -1.13 8.07
N TYR A 96 5.09 -1.65 6.92
CA TYR A 96 4.02 -1.04 6.13
C TYR A 96 2.68 -1.36 6.75
N VAL A 97 1.99 -0.33 7.20
CA VAL A 97 0.81 -0.47 8.05
C VAL A 97 -0.44 -0.12 7.28
N THR A 98 -1.42 -1.00 7.37
CA THR A 98 -2.80 -0.79 6.96
C THR A 98 -3.72 -0.96 8.17
N ALA A 99 -4.95 -0.51 8.06
CA ALA A 99 -5.94 -0.63 9.12
C ALA A 99 -7.12 -1.50 8.69
N VAL A 100 -7.69 -2.24 9.63
CA VAL A 100 -8.96 -2.93 9.43
C VAL A 100 -9.93 -2.52 10.53
N LYS A 101 -11.12 -2.10 10.11
CA LYS A 101 -12.19 -1.70 11.02
C LYS A 101 -12.83 -2.92 11.66
N ASP A 102 -13.03 -2.87 12.99
CA ASP A 102 -13.75 -3.87 13.76
C ASP A 102 -14.75 -3.16 14.69
N GLY A 103 -16.01 -3.08 14.26
CA GLY A 103 -17.02 -2.29 14.93
C GLY A 103 -16.66 -0.81 15.05
N ASP A 104 -16.51 -0.33 16.27
CA ASP A 104 -16.14 1.07 16.58
C ASP A 104 -14.64 1.31 16.75
N ILE A 105 -13.82 0.27 16.63
CA ILE A 105 -12.36 0.34 16.69
C ILE A 105 -11.73 -0.09 15.38
N PHE A 106 -10.41 -0.04 15.29
CA PHE A 106 -9.65 -0.60 14.19
C PHE A 106 -8.41 -1.32 14.72
N HIS A 107 -7.99 -2.37 14.04
CA HIS A 107 -6.71 -3.04 14.26
C HIS A 107 -5.73 -2.59 13.19
N LEU A 108 -4.42 -2.71 13.46
CA LEU A 108 -3.40 -2.45 12.46
C LEU A 108 -2.83 -3.77 11.94
N VAL A 109 -2.58 -3.80 10.64
CA VAL A 109 -1.92 -4.92 9.96
C VAL A 109 -0.61 -4.39 9.42
N SER A 110 0.48 -5.07 9.70
CA SER A 110 1.81 -4.65 9.30
C SER A 110 2.50 -5.73 8.47
N ALA A 111 3.03 -5.35 7.32
CA ALA A 111 3.88 -6.20 6.52
C ALA A 111 5.34 -5.76 6.64
N SER A 112 6.23 -6.73 6.89
CA SER A 112 7.68 -6.53 6.84
C SER A 112 8.24 -7.21 5.60
N ARG A 113 8.62 -6.41 4.61
CA ARG A 113 9.10 -6.88 3.31
C ARG A 113 10.26 -7.87 3.44
N LEU A 114 11.31 -7.50 4.12
CA LEU A 114 12.53 -8.31 4.19
C LEU A 114 12.40 -9.53 5.08
N ARG A 115 11.59 -9.45 6.14
CA ARG A 115 11.38 -10.58 7.04
C ARG A 115 10.34 -11.55 6.53
N LYS A 116 9.61 -11.20 5.47
CA LYS A 116 8.48 -11.97 4.93
C LYS A 116 7.47 -12.31 6.04
N GLN A 117 7.15 -11.33 6.87
CA GLN A 117 6.31 -11.49 8.04
C GLN A 117 5.18 -10.48 8.03
N ILE A 118 4.01 -10.94 8.44
CA ILE A 118 2.84 -10.09 8.66
C ILE A 118 2.42 -10.22 10.11
N TYR A 119 2.06 -9.10 10.70
CA TYR A 119 1.58 -9.00 12.07
C TYR A 119 0.25 -8.27 12.10
N VAL A 120 -0.63 -8.69 13.01
CA VAL A 120 -1.76 -7.88 13.46
C VAL A 120 -1.40 -7.27 14.80
N PHE A 121 -1.60 -5.97 14.94
CA PHE A 121 -1.53 -5.25 16.20
C PHE A 121 -2.97 -5.05 16.68
N PRO A 122 -3.46 -5.90 17.60
CA PRO A 122 -4.83 -5.81 18.09
C PRO A 122 -5.00 -4.53 18.89
N ASN A 123 -6.01 -3.75 18.57
CA ASN A 123 -6.41 -2.63 19.40
C ASN A 123 -7.18 -3.16 20.61
N ILE A 124 -6.59 -3.05 21.77
CA ILE A 124 -7.17 -3.43 23.09
C ILE A 124 -7.78 -2.24 23.82
N GLY A 125 -7.65 -1.05 23.23
CA GLY A 125 -8.23 0.18 23.72
C GLY A 125 -9.71 0.32 23.35
N LYS A 126 -10.15 1.55 23.15
CA LYS A 126 -11.54 1.87 22.80
C LYS A 126 -11.59 2.93 21.71
N LYS A 127 -12.78 3.16 21.16
CA LYS A 127 -13.03 4.25 20.21
C LYS A 127 -12.42 5.56 20.70
N GLY A 128 -11.59 6.18 19.87
CA GLY A 128 -10.93 7.46 20.13
C GLY A 128 -9.76 7.41 21.12
N ALA A 129 -9.41 6.24 21.61
CA ALA A 129 -8.23 6.00 22.45
C ALA A 129 -7.64 4.62 22.11
N PRO A 130 -7.09 4.43 20.90
CA PRO A 130 -6.50 3.16 20.51
C PRO A 130 -5.27 2.87 21.36
N GLU A 131 -5.16 1.62 21.79
CA GLU A 131 -4.03 1.05 22.50
C GLU A 131 -3.73 -0.29 21.85
N PHE A 132 -2.52 -0.47 21.36
CA PHE A 132 -2.16 -1.70 20.66
C PHE A 132 -1.48 -2.68 21.60
N GLY A 133 -2.04 -3.89 21.67
CA GLY A 133 -1.48 -5.00 22.42
C GLY A 133 -0.28 -5.63 21.73
N ASP A 134 0.18 -6.75 22.26
CA ASP A 134 1.27 -7.52 21.67
C ASP A 134 0.92 -7.94 20.24
N PRO A 135 1.87 -7.80 19.28
CA PRO A 135 1.62 -8.16 17.90
C PRO A 135 1.41 -9.67 17.73
N VAL A 136 0.37 -10.03 17.01
CA VAL A 136 0.08 -11.41 16.60
C VAL A 136 0.74 -11.65 15.25
N ARG A 137 1.76 -12.52 15.23
CA ARG A 137 2.37 -12.96 13.98
C ARG A 137 1.43 -13.88 13.22
N LEU A 138 1.26 -13.64 11.93
CA LEU A 138 0.47 -14.48 11.05
C LEU A 138 1.38 -15.52 10.38
N ASP A 139 1.03 -16.79 10.55
CA ASP A 139 1.69 -17.89 9.84
C ASP A 139 0.99 -18.07 8.49
N LEU A 140 1.71 -17.72 7.42
CA LEU A 140 1.20 -17.83 6.06
C LEU A 140 1.57 -19.19 5.47
N ASP A 141 0.58 -20.04 5.23
CA ASP A 141 0.75 -21.28 4.47
C ASP A 141 0.48 -21.02 3.00
N ALA A 142 1.55 -20.79 2.25
CA ALA A 142 1.51 -20.67 0.81
C ALA A 142 2.85 -21.15 0.22
N ASP A 143 2.80 -21.77 -0.96
CA ASP A 143 4.00 -22.36 -1.57
C ASP A 143 5.07 -21.31 -1.92
N TRP A 144 4.64 -20.10 -2.25
CA TRP A 144 5.49 -18.96 -2.60
C TRP A 144 6.28 -18.38 -1.40
N VAL A 145 5.80 -18.52 -0.17
CA VAL A 145 6.52 -18.04 1.03
C VAL A 145 7.91 -18.69 1.15
N LYS A 146 8.10 -19.83 0.50
CA LYS A 146 9.38 -20.58 0.49
C LYS A 146 10.36 -20.10 -0.59
N GLY A 147 9.90 -19.26 -1.53
CA GLY A 147 10.70 -18.72 -2.63
C GLY A 147 11.34 -17.35 -2.34
N ASN A 148 11.87 -16.71 -3.39
CA ASN A 148 12.40 -15.35 -3.35
C ASN A 148 11.28 -14.28 -3.54
N GLU A 149 10.14 -14.49 -2.91
CA GLU A 149 9.07 -13.49 -2.87
C GLU A 149 9.19 -12.63 -1.62
N TYR A 150 8.88 -11.36 -1.79
CA TYR A 150 8.84 -10.38 -0.72
C TYR A 150 7.41 -9.90 -0.53
N LEU A 151 7.03 -9.62 0.72
CA LEU A 151 5.70 -9.11 1.06
C LEU A 151 5.76 -7.58 1.14
N HIS A 152 4.81 -6.90 0.49
CA HIS A 152 4.77 -5.44 0.49
C HIS A 152 3.73 -4.88 1.40
N THR A 153 2.47 -5.29 1.22
CA THR A 153 1.35 -4.82 2.01
C THR A 153 0.40 -5.97 2.28
N ALA A 154 -0.38 -5.83 3.33
CA ALA A 154 -1.43 -6.77 3.67
C ALA A 154 -2.67 -6.00 4.13
N ARG A 155 -3.85 -6.39 3.64
CA ARG A 155 -5.14 -5.80 4.01
C ARG A 155 -6.16 -6.88 4.26
N PHE A 156 -7.03 -6.66 5.24
CA PHE A 156 -8.25 -7.45 5.37
C PHE A 156 -9.34 -6.84 4.49
N HIS A 157 -9.96 -7.68 3.67
CA HIS A 157 -11.08 -7.30 2.81
C HIS A 157 -11.93 -8.52 2.48
N ASP A 158 -13.25 -8.36 2.47
CA ASP A 158 -14.21 -9.39 2.06
C ASP A 158 -14.22 -9.47 0.53
N ILE A 159 -13.41 -10.39 -0.03
CA ILE A 159 -13.22 -10.53 -1.47
C ILE A 159 -14.25 -11.45 -2.10
N ASP A 160 -14.83 -12.38 -1.35
CA ASP A 160 -15.84 -13.32 -1.84
C ASP A 160 -17.30 -12.94 -1.49
N GLY A 161 -17.48 -11.89 -0.68
CA GLY A 161 -18.80 -11.36 -0.34
C GLY A 161 -19.53 -12.16 0.73
N ASP A 162 -18.85 -13.04 1.48
CA ASP A 162 -19.46 -13.88 2.52
C ASP A 162 -19.62 -13.15 3.87
N GLY A 163 -19.11 -11.92 3.97
CA GLY A 163 -19.17 -11.07 5.17
C GLY A 163 -18.01 -11.29 6.14
N VAL A 164 -17.05 -12.15 5.79
CA VAL A 164 -15.81 -12.38 6.54
C VAL A 164 -14.64 -11.84 5.72
N ALA A 165 -13.80 -11.01 6.32
CA ALA A 165 -12.67 -10.45 5.60
C ALA A 165 -11.51 -11.45 5.50
N GLU A 166 -11.07 -11.73 4.28
CA GLU A 166 -9.82 -12.43 3.97
C GLU A 166 -8.63 -11.51 4.20
N LEU A 167 -7.48 -12.11 4.50
CA LEU A 167 -6.21 -11.39 4.42
C LEU A 167 -5.73 -11.41 2.97
N ILE A 168 -5.64 -10.24 2.35
CA ILE A 168 -5.11 -10.05 1.00
C ILE A 168 -3.68 -9.52 1.12
N VAL A 169 -2.73 -10.25 0.52
CA VAL A 169 -1.30 -9.96 0.63
C VAL A 169 -0.73 -9.66 -0.74
N GLY A 170 -0.06 -8.53 -0.86
CA GLY A 170 0.70 -8.16 -2.05
C GLY A 170 2.16 -8.61 -1.97
N SER A 171 2.67 -9.14 -3.06
CA SER A 171 4.04 -9.65 -3.15
C SER A 171 4.76 -9.19 -4.41
N ASP A 172 6.06 -9.32 -4.42
CA ASP A 172 6.89 -9.32 -5.62
C ASP A 172 7.69 -10.63 -5.74
N TYR A 173 7.83 -11.10 -6.96
CA TYR A 173 8.47 -12.37 -7.30
C TYR A 173 9.70 -12.13 -8.17
N TRP A 174 10.88 -12.43 -7.64
CA TRP A 174 12.18 -12.12 -8.23
C TRP A 174 12.87 -13.31 -8.91
N ASN A 175 12.35 -14.54 -8.78
CA ASN A 175 13.05 -15.75 -9.24
C ASN A 175 13.36 -15.71 -10.74
N ASP A 176 12.44 -15.20 -11.55
CA ASP A 176 12.63 -15.13 -13.00
C ASP A 176 13.33 -13.84 -13.45
N TYR A 177 13.40 -12.84 -12.55
CA TYR A 177 13.93 -11.53 -12.89
C TYR A 177 15.44 -11.58 -13.17
N TRP A 178 16.19 -12.28 -12.33
CA TRP A 178 17.64 -12.26 -12.41
C TRP A 178 18.15 -13.19 -13.53
N PRO A 179 19.01 -12.69 -14.46
CA PRO A 179 19.60 -13.49 -15.53
C PRO A 179 20.37 -14.68 -14.96
N ASN A 180 20.02 -15.89 -15.38
CA ASN A 180 20.63 -17.15 -14.93
C ASN A 180 20.59 -17.37 -13.39
N GLY A 181 19.68 -16.70 -12.68
CA GLY A 181 19.59 -16.75 -11.22
C GLY A 181 20.73 -16.04 -10.49
N LEU A 182 21.52 -15.22 -11.19
CA LEU A 182 22.59 -14.40 -10.59
C LEU A 182 22.10 -12.99 -10.31
N GLU A 183 22.27 -12.52 -9.08
CA GLU A 183 21.98 -11.15 -8.68
C GLU A 183 23.12 -10.20 -9.09
N TRP A 184 22.86 -8.90 -9.09
CA TRP A 184 23.77 -7.86 -9.59
C TRP A 184 25.17 -7.83 -8.96
N ASN A 185 25.34 -8.41 -7.77
CA ASN A 185 26.58 -8.52 -7.01
C ASN A 185 27.25 -9.91 -7.07
N ASP A 186 26.64 -10.86 -7.78
CA ASP A 186 27.21 -12.19 -7.94
C ASP A 186 28.34 -12.21 -8.96
N GLU A 187 29.33 -13.11 -8.74
CA GLU A 187 30.40 -13.31 -9.69
C GLU A 187 29.85 -13.86 -11.02
N GLY A 188 30.20 -13.22 -12.11
CA GLY A 188 29.73 -13.59 -13.47
C GLY A 188 28.38 -12.99 -13.84
N TYR A 189 27.79 -12.11 -13.00
CA TYR A 189 26.57 -11.43 -13.35
C TYR A 189 26.73 -10.60 -14.63
N ARG A 190 25.75 -10.76 -15.53
CA ARG A 190 25.61 -9.97 -16.73
C ARG A 190 24.12 -9.68 -16.94
N GLY A 191 23.70 -8.45 -16.67
CA GLY A 191 22.30 -8.03 -16.76
C GLY A 191 21.82 -7.78 -18.19
N TYR A 192 22.72 -7.34 -19.08
CA TYR A 192 22.37 -6.92 -20.45
C TYR A 192 23.23 -7.61 -21.50
N ASP A 193 22.66 -7.83 -22.68
CA ASP A 193 23.41 -8.25 -23.88
C ASP A 193 24.20 -7.08 -24.52
N ASP A 194 24.91 -7.38 -25.62
CA ASP A 194 25.72 -6.36 -26.32
C ASP A 194 24.86 -5.27 -27.01
N ALA A 195 23.55 -5.51 -27.17
CA ALA A 195 22.59 -4.55 -27.70
C ALA A 195 21.87 -3.76 -26.60
N GLY A 196 22.23 -3.95 -25.34
CA GLY A 196 21.62 -3.27 -24.19
C GLY A 196 20.26 -3.82 -23.78
N ARG A 197 19.87 -5.03 -24.20
CA ARG A 197 18.60 -5.67 -23.81
C ARG A 197 18.80 -6.46 -22.52
N TRP A 198 17.86 -6.33 -21.61
CA TRP A 198 17.81 -7.10 -20.38
C TRP A 198 17.76 -8.61 -20.65
N LEU A 199 18.58 -9.39 -19.97
CA LEU A 199 18.72 -10.83 -20.17
C LEU A 199 17.86 -11.67 -19.20
N GLY A 200 17.29 -11.05 -18.16
CA GLY A 200 16.39 -11.71 -17.23
C GLY A 200 14.94 -11.69 -17.71
N GLY A 201 14.08 -12.26 -16.87
CA GLY A 201 12.63 -12.21 -17.06
C GLY A 201 12.00 -10.93 -16.50
N PRO A 202 10.67 -10.84 -16.51
CA PRO A 202 9.97 -9.74 -15.86
C PRO A 202 10.01 -9.88 -14.33
N LEU A 203 10.05 -8.74 -13.64
CA LEU A 203 9.68 -8.70 -12.24
C LEU A 203 8.16 -8.81 -12.14
N ARG A 204 7.66 -9.74 -11.32
CA ARG A 204 6.22 -10.01 -11.21
C ARG A 204 5.71 -9.65 -9.84
N GLY A 205 4.49 -9.12 -9.76
CA GLY A 205 3.75 -8.89 -8.52
C GLY A 205 2.44 -9.65 -8.52
N PHE A 206 2.10 -10.27 -7.39
CA PHE A 206 0.87 -11.05 -7.24
C PHE A 206 0.11 -10.62 -5.98
N LEU A 207 -1.20 -10.85 -6.00
CA LEU A 207 -2.03 -10.84 -4.80
C LEU A 207 -2.38 -12.28 -4.39
N TYR A 208 -2.32 -12.51 -3.09
CA TYR A 208 -2.75 -13.76 -2.48
C TYR A 208 -3.87 -13.50 -1.48
N ALA A 209 -4.88 -14.35 -1.50
CA ALA A 209 -5.99 -14.32 -0.56
C ALA A 209 -5.88 -15.50 0.41
N PHE A 210 -6.08 -15.21 1.70
CA PHE A 210 -6.08 -16.19 2.78
C PHE A 210 -7.39 -16.09 3.52
N LYS A 211 -8.21 -17.15 3.49
CA LYS A 211 -9.45 -17.19 4.24
C LYS A 211 -9.17 -17.13 5.74
N ASN A 212 -9.94 -16.31 6.45
CA ASN A 212 -9.78 -16.12 7.89
C ASN A 212 -10.93 -16.81 8.65
N ASN A 213 -10.59 -17.79 9.46
CA ASN A 213 -11.53 -18.49 10.36
C ASN A 213 -11.47 -17.97 11.80
N GLY A 214 -10.63 -16.96 12.04
CA GLY A 214 -10.50 -16.30 13.34
C GLY A 214 -11.23 -14.96 13.41
N THR A 215 -10.80 -14.12 14.34
CA THR A 215 -11.23 -12.72 14.42
C THR A 215 -10.21 -11.81 13.76
N LEU A 216 -10.54 -10.54 13.52
CA LEU A 216 -9.59 -9.57 12.99
C LEU A 216 -8.44 -9.28 13.97
N ALA A 217 -8.68 -9.39 15.27
CA ALA A 217 -7.66 -9.24 16.32
C ALA A 217 -6.75 -10.48 16.47
N ALA A 218 -7.27 -11.67 16.15
CA ALA A 218 -6.57 -12.96 16.27
C ALA A 218 -6.94 -13.84 15.05
N PRO A 219 -6.39 -13.56 13.87
CA PRO A 219 -6.73 -14.29 12.65
C PRO A 219 -6.22 -15.74 12.70
N VAL A 220 -6.99 -16.63 12.09
CA VAL A 220 -6.65 -18.03 11.84
C VAL A 220 -6.78 -18.27 10.34
N LEU A 221 -5.66 -18.30 9.65
CA LEU A 221 -5.64 -18.31 8.20
C LEU A 221 -5.59 -19.73 7.64
N GLU A 222 -6.37 -19.96 6.57
CA GLU A 222 -6.23 -21.14 5.72
C GLU A 222 -5.06 -20.97 4.75
N LYS A 223 -4.78 -22.03 3.97
CA LYS A 223 -3.78 -21.97 2.89
C LYS A 223 -4.15 -20.90 1.88
N GLY A 224 -3.20 -19.99 1.61
CA GLY A 224 -3.37 -18.92 0.63
C GLY A 224 -3.36 -19.41 -0.80
N HIS A 225 -4.05 -18.67 -1.66
CA HIS A 225 -4.08 -18.89 -3.11
C HIS A 225 -3.95 -17.55 -3.83
N ALA A 226 -3.43 -17.58 -5.07
CA ALA A 226 -3.34 -16.39 -5.89
C ALA A 226 -4.76 -15.86 -6.20
N LEU A 227 -4.95 -14.55 -6.11
CA LEU A 227 -6.19 -13.90 -6.53
C LEU A 227 -6.30 -13.96 -8.04
N ILE A 228 -7.44 -14.47 -8.53
CA ILE A 228 -7.68 -14.68 -9.96
C ILE A 228 -8.36 -13.46 -10.57
N ALA A 229 -7.78 -12.95 -11.66
CA ALA A 229 -8.34 -11.91 -12.51
C ALA A 229 -8.76 -12.52 -13.86
N GLY A 230 -10.05 -12.68 -14.06
CA GLY A 230 -10.56 -13.42 -15.21
C GLY A 230 -10.25 -14.92 -15.12
N GLU A 231 -9.27 -15.41 -15.87
CA GLU A 231 -8.88 -16.82 -15.91
C GLU A 231 -7.44 -17.08 -15.37
N THR A 232 -6.70 -16.02 -15.06
CA THR A 232 -5.28 -16.09 -14.62
C THR A 232 -5.09 -15.36 -13.31
N PRO A 233 -4.00 -15.63 -12.56
CA PRO A 233 -3.65 -14.81 -11.42
C PRO A 233 -3.57 -13.31 -11.78
N LEU A 234 -4.03 -12.46 -10.87
CA LEU A 234 -3.82 -11.01 -10.98
C LEU A 234 -2.32 -10.74 -10.86
N GLU A 235 -1.73 -10.35 -11.97
CA GLU A 235 -0.30 -10.07 -12.10
C GLU A 235 -0.09 -8.64 -12.57
N VAL A 236 0.86 -7.96 -11.93
CA VAL A 236 1.37 -6.64 -12.34
C VAL A 236 2.89 -6.68 -12.40
N TYR A 237 3.52 -5.60 -12.85
CA TYR A 237 4.98 -5.53 -12.85
C TYR A 237 5.51 -5.16 -11.46
N GLY A 238 6.06 -6.15 -10.77
CA GLY A 238 6.69 -5.96 -9.45
C GLY A 238 5.70 -5.68 -8.31
N GLN A 239 6.17 -5.05 -7.32
CA GLN A 239 5.62 -4.73 -6.01
C GLN A 239 4.12 -4.42 -5.98
N LEU A 240 3.28 -5.43 -5.82
CA LEU A 240 1.84 -5.25 -5.82
C LEU A 240 1.32 -4.87 -4.43
N ALA A 241 0.63 -3.74 -4.36
CA ALA A 241 -0.04 -3.25 -3.15
C ALA A 241 -1.53 -3.04 -3.42
N PRO A 242 -2.44 -3.77 -2.71
CA PRO A 242 -3.87 -3.62 -2.93
C PRO A 242 -4.48 -2.48 -2.10
N ALA A 243 -5.48 -1.83 -2.67
CA ALA A 243 -6.47 -1.04 -1.95
C ALA A 243 -7.88 -1.35 -2.49
N PHE A 244 -8.90 -1.08 -1.72
CA PHE A 244 -10.27 -1.48 -2.05
C PHE A 244 -11.23 -0.31 -1.88
N GLY A 245 -12.20 -0.17 -2.79
CA GLY A 245 -13.23 0.85 -2.71
C GLY A 245 -14.35 0.69 -3.73
N GLN A 246 -15.44 1.43 -3.55
CA GLN A 246 -16.59 1.43 -4.47
C GLN A 246 -16.55 2.60 -5.47
N PHE A 247 -15.87 3.66 -5.15
CA PHE A 247 -15.70 4.86 -6.00
C PHE A 247 -17.00 5.47 -6.52
N GLY A 248 -18.11 5.28 -5.80
CA GLY A 248 -19.42 5.74 -6.23
C GLY A 248 -20.06 4.92 -7.36
N THR A 249 -19.45 3.83 -7.81
CA THR A 249 -20.00 2.95 -8.88
C THR A 249 -21.04 1.95 -8.36
N GLY A 250 -21.13 1.76 -7.04
CA GLY A 250 -21.96 0.75 -6.40
C GLY A 250 -21.38 -0.67 -6.44
N GLN A 251 -20.18 -0.84 -6.99
CA GLN A 251 -19.45 -2.11 -7.05
C GLN A 251 -18.10 -1.98 -6.34
N GLN A 252 -17.64 -3.06 -5.72
CA GLN A 252 -16.30 -3.11 -5.15
C GLN A 252 -15.23 -3.25 -6.24
N HIS A 253 -14.14 -2.54 -6.05
CA HIS A 253 -12.97 -2.56 -6.91
C HIS A 253 -11.71 -2.80 -6.09
N ILE A 254 -10.73 -3.42 -6.74
CA ILE A 254 -9.34 -3.43 -6.28
C ILE A 254 -8.59 -2.38 -7.08
N ILE A 255 -7.81 -1.55 -6.38
CA ILE A 255 -6.71 -0.79 -6.95
C ILE A 255 -5.43 -1.55 -6.65
N ALA A 256 -4.65 -1.82 -7.66
CA ALA A 256 -3.36 -2.49 -7.52
C ALA A 256 -2.23 -1.52 -7.91
N GLY A 257 -1.44 -1.13 -6.92
CA GLY A 257 -0.19 -0.42 -7.15
C GLY A 257 0.87 -1.36 -7.71
N GLU A 258 1.78 -0.83 -8.50
CA GLU A 258 2.87 -1.60 -9.07
C GLU A 258 4.22 -0.86 -8.99
N PHE A 259 5.27 -1.49 -9.52
CA PHE A 259 6.63 -0.93 -9.51
C PHE A 259 6.76 0.31 -10.41
N TRP A 260 6.07 0.36 -11.55
CA TRP A 260 6.11 1.50 -12.47
C TRP A 260 5.10 2.58 -12.13
N ASN A 261 5.01 3.58 -12.97
CA ASN A 261 4.24 4.82 -12.81
C ASN A 261 2.75 4.70 -13.18
N ILE A 262 2.14 3.56 -12.96
CA ILE A 262 0.72 3.32 -13.23
C ILE A 262 0.02 2.59 -12.08
N LEU A 263 -1.30 2.67 -12.05
CA LEU A 263 -2.15 1.88 -11.17
C LEU A 263 -3.14 1.06 -12.01
N HIS A 264 -3.43 -0.14 -11.53
CA HIS A 264 -4.45 -1.00 -12.10
C HIS A 264 -5.72 -0.94 -11.29
N ILE A 265 -6.86 -1.18 -11.96
CA ILE A 265 -8.17 -1.33 -11.34
C ILE A 265 -8.87 -2.57 -11.87
N ALA A 266 -9.53 -3.32 -11.00
CA ALA A 266 -10.37 -4.45 -11.37
C ALA A 266 -11.64 -4.48 -10.52
N ARG A 267 -12.78 -4.86 -11.11
CA ARG A 267 -14.03 -5.08 -10.36
C ARG A 267 -14.00 -6.40 -9.63
N GLN A 268 -14.44 -6.39 -8.39
CA GLN A 268 -14.68 -7.60 -7.61
C GLN A 268 -15.96 -8.30 -8.08
N ARG A 269 -15.93 -9.64 -8.19
CA ARG A 269 -17.08 -10.44 -8.65
C ARG A 269 -17.92 -11.00 -7.52
N GLY A 270 -17.43 -10.97 -6.26
CA GLY A 270 -18.12 -11.52 -5.11
C GLY A 270 -18.09 -13.07 -5.04
N ASP A 271 -17.15 -13.68 -5.72
CA ASP A 271 -16.87 -15.12 -5.70
C ASP A 271 -15.40 -15.43 -5.37
N GLY A 272 -14.70 -14.45 -4.80
CA GLY A 272 -13.27 -14.54 -4.54
C GLY A 272 -12.39 -14.25 -5.75
N THR A 273 -12.97 -13.82 -6.88
CA THR A 273 -12.25 -13.44 -8.09
C THR A 273 -12.54 -11.99 -8.49
N VAL A 274 -11.75 -11.45 -9.41
CA VAL A 274 -11.96 -10.12 -9.98
C VAL A 274 -12.05 -10.18 -11.51
N GLU A 275 -12.57 -9.13 -12.13
CA GLU A 275 -12.49 -8.96 -13.58
C GLU A 275 -11.03 -8.78 -14.02
N PRO A 276 -10.71 -8.98 -15.31
CA PRO A 276 -9.41 -8.60 -15.84
C PRO A 276 -9.08 -7.14 -15.50
N ALA A 277 -7.86 -6.90 -15.03
CA ALA A 277 -7.43 -5.58 -14.63
C ALA A 277 -7.30 -4.63 -15.83
N SER A 278 -7.70 -3.38 -15.61
CA SER A 278 -7.51 -2.25 -16.53
C SER A 278 -6.61 -1.21 -15.87
N LEU A 279 -6.04 -0.31 -16.65
CA LEU A 279 -5.32 0.85 -16.10
C LEU A 279 -6.33 1.91 -15.60
N ILE A 280 -5.94 2.73 -14.63
CA ILE A 280 -6.74 3.90 -14.25
C ILE A 280 -6.63 5.00 -15.31
N HIS A 281 -7.71 5.74 -15.49
CA HIS A 281 -7.81 6.78 -16.51
C HIS A 281 -8.24 8.13 -15.93
N SER A 282 -7.81 9.18 -16.63
CA SER A 282 -8.30 10.56 -16.42
C SER A 282 -9.73 10.71 -16.96
N ILE A 283 -10.33 11.88 -16.69
CA ILE A 283 -11.64 12.24 -17.22
C ILE A 283 -11.68 12.29 -18.77
N ASP A 284 -10.53 12.48 -19.41
CA ASP A 284 -10.39 12.49 -20.88
C ASP A 284 -10.05 11.09 -21.44
N ASP A 285 -10.29 10.03 -20.68
CA ASP A 285 -9.99 8.62 -21.02
C ASP A 285 -8.52 8.33 -21.38
N LYS A 286 -7.60 9.13 -20.87
CA LYS A 286 -6.16 8.87 -20.98
C LYS A 286 -5.68 8.07 -19.79
N VAL A 287 -4.81 7.11 -20.03
CA VAL A 287 -4.09 6.42 -18.94
C VAL A 287 -3.39 7.47 -18.08
N LEU A 288 -3.58 7.36 -16.77
CA LEU A 288 -2.86 8.21 -15.83
C LEU A 288 -1.48 7.64 -15.59
N GLU A 289 -0.47 8.37 -16.06
CA GLU A 289 0.91 8.14 -15.70
C GLU A 289 1.22 8.96 -14.44
N LEU A 290 1.62 8.25 -13.39
CA LEU A 290 1.94 8.85 -12.11
C LEU A 290 3.41 9.26 -12.07
N GLU A 291 3.76 10.15 -11.16
CA GLU A 291 5.16 10.46 -10.90
C GLU A 291 5.79 9.33 -10.06
N HIS A 292 7.05 8.99 -10.35
CA HIS A 292 7.87 8.01 -9.64
C HIS A 292 7.40 6.55 -9.75
N CYS A 293 7.86 5.71 -8.83
CA CYS A 293 7.66 4.25 -8.81
C CYS A 293 7.15 3.78 -7.45
N ILE A 294 6.73 2.51 -7.39
CA ILE A 294 6.36 1.82 -6.14
C ILE A 294 5.19 2.50 -5.45
N HIS A 295 4.04 2.48 -6.10
CA HIS A 295 2.83 3.12 -5.58
C HIS A 295 2.10 2.22 -4.58
N LEU A 296 1.87 2.75 -3.37
CA LEU A 296 1.15 2.10 -2.28
C LEU A 296 -0.18 2.83 -2.05
N PRO A 297 -1.28 2.39 -2.73
CA PRO A 297 -2.55 3.10 -2.70
C PRO A 297 -3.32 2.90 -1.40
N CYS A 298 -4.09 3.92 -1.03
CA CYS A 298 -5.11 3.93 0.01
C CYS A 298 -6.37 4.58 -0.56
N VAL A 299 -7.53 3.96 -0.36
CA VAL A 299 -8.81 4.48 -0.84
C VAL A 299 -9.54 5.19 0.30
N VAL A 300 -9.97 6.42 0.05
CA VAL A 300 -10.69 7.25 1.02
C VAL A 300 -11.41 8.39 0.30
N ASP A 301 -12.58 8.80 0.75
CA ASP A 301 -13.18 10.09 0.40
C ASP A 301 -12.34 11.19 1.07
N TRP A 302 -11.30 11.71 0.37
CA TRP A 302 -10.32 12.59 1.00
C TRP A 302 -10.83 14.01 1.16
N ASP A 303 -11.53 14.54 0.17
CA ASP A 303 -12.04 15.93 0.20
C ASP A 303 -13.48 16.06 0.73
N GLY A 304 -14.13 14.95 1.11
CA GLY A 304 -15.46 14.95 1.72
C GLY A 304 -16.60 15.20 0.73
N ASP A 305 -16.39 14.95 -0.56
CA ASP A 305 -17.41 15.14 -1.60
C ASP A 305 -18.35 13.93 -1.74
N GLY A 306 -18.14 12.86 -0.97
CA GLY A 306 -18.93 11.64 -0.93
C GLY A 306 -18.49 10.58 -1.94
N ARG A 307 -17.40 10.79 -2.67
CA ARG A 307 -16.77 9.82 -3.55
C ARG A 307 -15.42 9.42 -2.99
N GLU A 308 -15.14 8.15 -3.07
CA GLU A 308 -13.83 7.65 -2.69
C GLU A 308 -12.78 8.04 -3.73
N ASP A 309 -11.65 8.51 -3.24
CA ASP A 309 -10.47 8.95 -3.95
C ASP A 309 -9.33 7.95 -3.74
N ILE A 310 -8.17 8.20 -4.34
CA ILE A 310 -6.94 7.47 -4.09
C ILE A 310 -5.89 8.42 -3.51
N LEU A 311 -5.39 8.09 -2.32
CA LEU A 311 -4.08 8.56 -1.86
C LEU A 311 -3.05 7.48 -2.18
N TYR A 312 -1.85 7.87 -2.58
CA TYR A 312 -0.77 6.91 -2.72
C TYR A 312 0.56 7.50 -2.25
N GLY A 313 1.35 6.66 -1.57
CA GLY A 313 2.75 6.95 -1.34
C GLY A 313 3.61 6.31 -2.42
N ALA A 314 4.80 6.83 -2.63
CA ALA A 314 5.75 6.36 -3.63
C ALA A 314 7.18 6.34 -3.09
N GLU A 315 8.15 5.95 -3.94
CA GLU A 315 9.55 5.86 -3.57
C GLU A 315 10.23 7.20 -3.28
N ASP A 316 9.65 8.30 -3.70
CA ASP A 316 10.15 9.65 -3.44
C ASP A 316 9.83 10.17 -2.03
N GLY A 317 9.05 9.41 -1.26
CA GLY A 317 8.64 9.76 0.10
C GLY A 317 7.46 10.73 0.18
N TYR A 318 6.85 11.08 -0.95
CA TYR A 318 5.64 11.90 -0.98
C TYR A 318 4.37 11.05 -0.91
N ILE A 319 3.27 11.71 -0.56
CA ILE A 319 1.92 11.17 -0.64
C ILE A 319 1.14 12.04 -1.61
N SER A 320 0.64 11.43 -2.66
CA SER A 320 -0.11 12.09 -3.73
C SER A 320 -1.59 11.78 -3.64
N PHE A 321 -2.40 12.66 -4.21
CA PHE A 321 -3.84 12.62 -4.20
C PHE A 321 -4.40 12.58 -5.62
N LEU A 322 -5.17 11.53 -5.93
CA LEU A 322 -5.95 11.40 -7.14
C LEU A 322 -7.42 11.57 -6.78
N LYS A 323 -8.00 12.69 -7.17
CA LYS A 323 -9.41 12.97 -6.95
C LYS A 323 -10.28 12.16 -7.92
N ASN A 324 -11.29 11.50 -7.39
CA ASN A 324 -12.34 10.86 -8.19
C ASN A 324 -13.26 11.92 -8.80
N VAL A 325 -13.21 12.09 -10.11
CA VAL A 325 -13.99 13.09 -10.84
C VAL A 325 -15.24 12.52 -11.51
N GLY A 326 -15.54 11.24 -11.31
CA GLY A 326 -16.75 10.59 -11.81
C GLY A 326 -16.48 9.20 -12.38
N THR A 327 -17.40 8.73 -13.23
CA THR A 327 -17.38 7.38 -13.82
C THR A 327 -17.39 7.49 -15.33
N GLY A 328 -16.53 6.72 -16.01
CA GLY A 328 -16.47 6.64 -17.46
C GLY A 328 -17.61 5.79 -18.07
N GLU A 329 -17.65 5.71 -19.40
CA GLU A 329 -18.64 4.91 -20.13
C GLU A 329 -18.49 3.39 -19.87
N ASP A 330 -17.28 2.94 -19.54
CA ASP A 330 -16.98 1.56 -19.13
C ASP A 330 -17.43 1.22 -17.70
N GLY A 331 -17.99 2.21 -16.98
CA GLY A 331 -18.42 2.09 -15.60
C GLY A 331 -17.27 2.05 -14.57
N LEU A 332 -16.03 2.34 -14.98
CA LEU A 332 -14.89 2.49 -14.07
C LEU A 332 -14.73 3.94 -13.62
N PRO A 333 -14.20 4.19 -12.41
CA PRO A 333 -13.95 5.55 -11.94
C PRO A 333 -12.90 6.27 -12.79
N ARG A 334 -12.98 7.59 -12.82
CA ARG A 334 -12.02 8.51 -13.44
C ARG A 334 -11.41 9.43 -12.39
N PHE A 335 -10.12 9.72 -12.57
CA PHE A 335 -9.36 10.51 -11.62
C PHE A 335 -8.71 11.74 -12.24
#